data_69e4029aaf0a5980d777098f5a5b4c11
#
_entry.id   69e4029aaf0a5980d777098f5a5b4c11
#
_cell.length_a   1.000
_cell.length_b   1.000
_cell.length_c   1.000
_cell.angle_alpha   90.00
_cell.angle_beta   90.00
_cell.angle_gamma   90.00
#
_symmetry.space_group_name_H-M   'P 1'
#
loop_
_entity.id
_entity.type
_entity.pdbx_description
1 polymer ?
#
loop_
_entity_poly.entity_id
_entity_poly.type
_entity_poly.pdbx_seq_one_letter_code
_entity_poly.pdbx_strand_id
1 'polypeptide(L)'
;MTLEELAAKLGAEFQGQADLKLTCSCGLDSLQKGGLAYVTGSGGIGNVPVPAELDRSLRKAPEENVGKETALIVPLNYEPRTGNLIFAEDPLDMHVKATRLLHPPLIPASGTHPSAIIADDAELADGVSVGPNTVIGNGVKIGERSRIHAGVVILDQASIGNDCEIFPNAVIQDRCLIMNRVIIQSNAVIGADGHGYYQREGINLKIPQIGIVVLEDDVEIGAGTTIDRARFTRTVIGRGSKIDNQVQVAHNVTI
;
A
#
# COMPACT_ATOMS: atom_id res chain seq x y z
N MET A 1 8.32 -4.58 21.75
CA MET A 1 9.67 -4.99 21.34
C MET A 1 10.67 -4.14 22.09
N THR A 2 11.79 -4.66 22.57
CA THR A 2 12.82 -3.82 23.21
C THR A 2 13.69 -3.13 22.14
N LEU A 3 14.46 -2.11 22.56
CA LEU A 3 15.40 -1.41 21.68
C LEU A 3 16.45 -2.38 21.11
N GLU A 4 17.02 -3.24 21.95
CA GLU A 4 17.98 -4.27 21.54
C GLU A 4 17.37 -5.27 20.55
N GLU A 5 16.17 -5.79 20.84
CA GLU A 5 15.46 -6.71 19.96
C GLU A 5 15.18 -6.09 18.60
N LEU A 6 14.79 -4.81 18.56
CA LEU A 6 14.52 -4.11 17.32
C LEU A 6 15.81 -3.89 16.53
N ALA A 7 16.87 -3.39 17.18
CA ALA A 7 18.17 -3.18 16.54
C ALA A 7 18.74 -4.47 15.96
N ALA A 8 18.66 -5.58 16.72
CA ALA A 8 19.09 -6.89 16.24
C ALA A 8 18.31 -7.37 15.00
N LYS A 9 16.99 -7.19 14.97
CA LYS A 9 16.16 -7.53 13.81
C LYS A 9 16.44 -6.66 12.58
N LEU A 10 16.87 -5.43 12.81
CA LEU A 10 17.24 -4.48 11.76
C LEU A 10 18.70 -4.64 11.31
N GLY A 11 19.51 -5.44 12.01
CA GLY A 11 20.95 -5.57 11.77
C GLY A 11 21.70 -4.26 12.01
N ALA A 12 21.26 -3.43 12.98
CA ALA A 12 21.78 -2.11 13.24
C ALA A 12 22.48 -2.03 14.60
N GLU A 13 23.48 -1.14 14.71
CA GLU A 13 24.06 -0.76 15.99
C GLU A 13 23.10 0.14 16.77
N PHE A 14 23.11 0.01 18.09
CA PHE A 14 22.33 0.87 18.97
C PHE A 14 23.13 1.36 20.16
N GLN A 15 22.62 2.41 20.80
CA GLN A 15 23.12 2.96 22.07
C GLN A 15 21.94 3.25 22.98
N GLY A 16 22.14 3.14 24.31
CA GLY A 16 21.14 3.48 25.33
C GLY A 16 20.62 2.28 26.09
N GLN A 17 19.39 2.37 26.56
CA GLN A 17 18.73 1.35 27.39
C GLN A 17 18.29 0.16 26.53
N ALA A 18 18.99 -0.97 26.61
CA ALA A 18 18.70 -2.18 25.83
C ALA A 18 17.27 -2.70 26.03
N ASP A 19 16.75 -2.61 27.25
CA ASP A 19 15.42 -3.06 27.68
C ASP A 19 14.31 -2.04 27.47
N LEU A 20 14.59 -0.86 26.89
CA LEU A 20 13.57 0.15 26.57
C LEU A 20 12.50 -0.45 25.66
N LYS A 21 11.26 -0.45 26.11
CA LYS A 21 10.12 -0.96 25.34
C LYS A 21 9.65 0.06 24.30
N LEU A 22 9.79 -0.29 23.04
CA LEU A 22 9.26 0.45 21.89
C LEU A 22 7.90 -0.14 21.49
N THR A 23 6.90 0.72 21.42
CA THR A 23 5.49 0.33 21.20
C THR A 23 4.87 0.98 19.97
N CYS A 24 5.44 2.08 19.50
CA CYS A 24 4.91 2.82 18.34
C CYS A 24 6.01 3.53 17.56
N SER A 25 5.75 3.76 16.29
CA SER A 25 6.46 4.75 15.46
C SER A 25 5.73 6.09 15.54
N CYS A 26 6.44 7.18 15.56
CA CYS A 26 5.88 8.52 15.64
C CYS A 26 6.76 9.56 14.94
N GLY A 27 6.22 10.75 14.71
CA GLY A 27 7.01 11.90 14.27
C GLY A 27 7.80 12.49 15.42
N LEU A 28 8.82 13.29 15.09
CA LEU A 28 9.64 13.99 16.09
C LEU A 28 8.81 15.01 16.92
N ASP A 29 7.82 15.60 16.29
CA ASP A 29 6.88 16.58 16.90
C ASP A 29 5.83 15.94 17.81
N SER A 30 5.62 14.64 17.67
CA SER A 30 4.65 13.82 18.39
C SER A 30 5.30 12.70 19.21
N LEU A 31 6.58 12.85 19.55
CA LEU A 31 7.34 11.84 20.28
C LEU A 31 6.76 11.60 21.67
N GLN A 32 6.44 10.35 21.97
CA GLN A 32 5.78 9.93 23.21
C GLN A 32 6.48 8.70 23.82
N LYS A 33 6.12 8.36 25.06
CA LYS A 33 6.67 7.18 25.74
C LYS A 33 6.57 5.91 24.90
N GLY A 34 7.68 5.20 24.75
CA GLY A 34 7.78 4.02 23.88
C GLY A 34 7.80 4.36 22.40
N GLY A 35 7.93 5.64 22.03
CA GLY A 35 7.97 6.11 20.65
C GLY A 35 9.33 5.94 20.01
N LEU A 36 9.32 5.58 18.72
CA LEU A 36 10.45 5.55 17.83
C LEU A 36 10.24 6.57 16.70
N ALA A 37 11.17 7.52 16.58
CA ALA A 37 11.20 8.47 15.47
C ALA A 37 12.52 8.37 14.72
N TYR A 38 12.69 9.13 13.65
CA TYR A 38 13.95 9.21 12.91
C TYR A 38 14.37 10.65 12.64
N VAL A 39 15.66 10.84 12.47
CA VAL A 39 16.27 12.11 12.06
C VAL A 39 17.03 11.87 10.77
N THR A 40 16.67 12.59 9.70
CA THR A 40 17.49 12.62 8.49
C THR A 40 18.66 13.61 8.71
N GLY A 41 19.87 13.25 8.23
CA GLY A 41 20.95 14.24 8.10
C GLY A 41 20.50 15.43 7.24
N SER A 42 21.29 16.48 7.17
CA SER A 42 21.02 17.81 6.58
C SER A 42 20.65 17.84 5.08
N GLY A 43 19.85 16.92 4.59
CA GLY A 43 19.51 16.77 3.18
C GLY A 43 18.17 16.10 2.96
N GLY A 44 17.07 16.70 3.33
CA GLY A 44 15.73 16.46 2.76
C GLY A 44 15.21 15.01 2.72
N ILE A 45 13.90 14.85 2.62
CA ILE A 45 13.26 13.60 2.22
C ILE A 45 13.64 13.37 0.74
N GLY A 46 14.49 12.36 0.47
CA GLY A 46 14.90 11.94 -0.88
C GLY A 46 15.30 13.10 -1.79
N ASN A 47 16.54 13.48 -1.90
CA ASN A 47 17.13 14.48 -2.83
C ASN A 47 16.29 15.73 -3.20
N VAL A 48 15.16 15.96 -2.56
CA VAL A 48 14.35 17.17 -2.70
C VAL A 48 14.78 18.15 -1.64
N PRO A 49 15.28 19.34 -2.00
CA PRO A 49 15.65 20.37 -1.03
C PRO A 49 14.41 20.74 -0.21
N VAL A 50 14.42 20.45 1.08
CA VAL A 50 13.38 20.94 1.99
C VAL A 50 13.64 22.44 2.21
N PRO A 51 12.63 23.31 2.06
CA PRO A 51 12.79 24.72 2.40
C PRO A 51 13.35 24.88 3.82
N ALA A 52 14.30 25.81 4.01
CA ALA A 52 14.99 26.02 5.29
C ALA A 52 14.06 26.25 6.50
N GLU A 53 12.82 26.68 6.25
CA GLU A 53 11.78 26.89 7.24
C GLU A 53 11.15 25.54 7.71
N LEU A 54 10.97 24.59 6.81
CA LEU A 54 10.50 23.22 7.14
C LEU A 54 11.62 22.42 7.83
N ASP A 55 12.87 22.61 7.40
CA ASP A 55 14.07 22.01 8.00
C ASP A 55 14.27 22.46 9.47
N ARG A 56 13.86 23.69 9.83
CA ARG A 56 13.88 24.16 11.22
C ARG A 56 12.86 23.46 12.13
N SER A 57 11.71 23.04 11.61
CA SER A 57 10.73 22.26 12.40
C SER A 57 11.20 20.81 12.60
N LEU A 58 11.94 20.26 11.62
CA LEU A 58 12.54 18.93 11.70
C LEU A 58 13.82 18.88 12.57
N ARG A 59 14.52 20.03 12.75
CA ARG A 59 15.73 20.14 13.59
C ARG A 59 15.44 20.39 15.07
N LYS A 60 14.21 20.75 15.43
CA LYS A 60 13.75 20.89 16.81
C LYS A 60 12.96 19.65 17.23
N ALA A 61 13.61 18.47 17.27
CA ALA A 61 13.24 17.58 18.36
C ALA A 61 13.58 18.38 19.64
N PRO A 62 12.61 18.69 20.49
CA PRO A 62 12.96 19.29 21.76
C PRO A 62 13.90 18.30 22.43
N GLU A 63 15.13 18.69 22.70
CA GLU A 63 16.10 17.87 23.46
C GLU A 63 15.50 17.35 24.76
N GLU A 64 14.49 18.04 25.25
CA GLU A 64 13.68 17.71 26.44
C GLU A 64 12.76 16.47 26.25
N ASN A 65 12.37 16.11 25.01
CA ASN A 65 11.47 14.96 24.74
C ASN A 65 12.21 13.71 24.22
N VAL A 66 13.50 13.81 23.87
CA VAL A 66 14.36 12.65 23.59
C VAL A 66 14.84 12.09 24.93
N GLY A 67 13.87 11.66 25.73
CA GLY A 67 14.11 11.25 27.10
C GLY A 67 14.41 9.76 27.24
N LYS A 68 14.51 9.30 28.48
CA LYS A 68 14.77 7.91 28.87
C LYS A 68 13.77 6.89 28.34
N GLU A 69 12.63 7.34 27.78
CA GLU A 69 11.51 6.47 27.38
C GLU A 69 11.21 6.48 25.88
N THR A 70 12.07 7.08 25.07
CA THR A 70 11.94 7.18 23.59
C THR A 70 13.24 6.80 22.91
N ALA A 71 13.19 6.45 21.61
CA ALA A 71 14.38 6.17 20.81
C ALA A 71 14.33 6.93 19.46
N LEU A 72 15.50 7.19 18.90
CA LEU A 72 15.67 7.79 17.58
C LEU A 72 16.48 6.88 16.66
N ILE A 73 16.09 6.81 15.41
CA ILE A 73 16.96 6.32 14.33
C ILE A 73 17.67 7.51 13.73
N VAL A 74 19.00 7.44 13.69
CA VAL A 74 19.88 8.55 13.34
C VAL A 74 20.93 8.13 12.31
N PRO A 75 21.52 9.07 11.54
CA PRO A 75 22.64 8.77 10.67
C PRO A 75 23.86 8.22 11.43
N LEU A 76 24.72 7.45 10.76
CA LEU A 76 25.93 6.87 11.35
C LEU A 76 26.88 7.91 11.98
N ASN A 77 26.90 9.13 11.44
CA ASN A 77 27.74 10.24 11.90
C ASN A 77 27.00 11.22 12.82
N TYR A 78 25.88 10.81 13.40
CA TYR A 78 25.09 11.67 14.28
C TYR A 78 25.82 12.01 15.57
N GLU A 79 25.80 13.30 15.92
CA GLU A 79 26.36 13.84 17.17
C GLU A 79 25.39 14.88 17.76
N PRO A 80 25.23 15.01 19.09
CA PRO A 80 25.90 14.23 20.12
C PRO A 80 25.29 12.82 20.27
N ARG A 81 26.11 11.85 20.62
CA ARG A 81 25.67 10.47 20.90
C ARG A 81 25.11 10.37 22.32
N THR A 82 23.90 10.86 22.52
CA THR A 82 23.22 10.82 23.82
C THR A 82 21.80 10.26 23.65
N GLY A 83 21.28 9.53 24.65
CA GLY A 83 19.95 8.95 24.63
C GLY A 83 19.91 7.54 24.02
N ASN A 84 18.72 7.13 23.58
CA ASN A 84 18.49 5.83 22.99
C ASN A 84 18.48 5.99 21.47
N LEU A 85 19.50 5.49 20.80
CA LEU A 85 19.75 5.70 19.37
C LEU A 85 19.90 4.36 18.64
N ILE A 86 19.40 4.30 17.41
CA ILE A 86 19.71 3.25 16.41
C ILE A 86 20.43 3.95 15.26
N PHE A 87 21.59 3.46 14.87
CA PHE A 87 22.41 4.06 13.81
C PHE A 87 22.10 3.42 12.46
N ALA A 88 21.89 4.23 11.43
CA ALA A 88 21.53 3.77 10.09
C ALA A 88 22.22 4.60 8.99
N GLU A 89 22.57 3.98 7.88
CA GLU A 89 22.99 4.69 6.65
C GLU A 89 21.84 5.52 6.09
N ASP A 90 20.65 4.93 6.04
CA ASP A 90 19.39 5.61 5.68
C ASP A 90 18.38 5.49 6.84
N PRO A 91 18.28 6.54 7.69
CA PRO A 91 17.35 6.53 8.81
C PRO A 91 15.86 6.39 8.41
N LEU A 92 15.48 6.91 7.24
CA LEU A 92 14.09 6.80 6.76
C LEU A 92 13.77 5.35 6.37
N ASP A 93 14.60 4.71 5.56
CA ASP A 93 14.42 3.30 5.19
C ASP A 93 14.42 2.41 6.43
N MET A 94 15.33 2.66 7.36
CA MET A 94 15.40 1.94 8.63
C MET A 94 14.13 2.15 9.47
N HIS A 95 13.60 3.38 9.53
CA HIS A 95 12.35 3.69 10.25
C HIS A 95 11.13 2.99 9.61
N VAL A 96 11.05 2.95 8.27
CA VAL A 96 10.00 2.19 7.56
C VAL A 96 10.06 0.71 7.92
N LYS A 97 11.25 0.10 7.94
CA LYS A 97 11.44 -1.30 8.35
C LYS A 97 11.05 -1.51 9.83
N ALA A 98 11.49 -0.62 10.71
CA ALA A 98 11.14 -0.64 12.13
C ALA A 98 9.62 -0.52 12.34
N THR A 99 8.98 0.37 11.62
CA THR A 99 7.52 0.57 11.68
C THR A 99 6.77 -0.71 11.33
N ARG A 100 7.18 -1.41 10.29
CA ARG A 100 6.58 -2.72 9.92
C ARG A 100 6.76 -3.80 10.99
N LEU A 101 7.87 -3.76 11.73
CA LEU A 101 8.12 -4.69 12.84
C LEU A 101 7.32 -4.33 14.10
N LEU A 102 7.13 -3.05 14.37
CA LEU A 102 6.35 -2.55 15.52
C LEU A 102 4.83 -2.64 15.26
N HIS A 103 4.41 -2.45 14.01
CA HIS A 103 3.02 -2.48 13.58
C HIS A 103 2.83 -3.50 12.45
N PRO A 104 2.93 -4.80 12.74
CA PRO A 104 2.69 -5.81 11.72
C PRO A 104 1.25 -5.69 11.19
N PRO A 105 1.04 -5.84 9.88
CA PRO A 105 -0.29 -5.82 9.33
C PRO A 105 -1.15 -6.93 9.93
N LEU A 106 -2.44 -6.64 10.13
CA LEU A 106 -3.41 -7.65 10.50
C LEU A 106 -3.67 -8.52 9.26
N ILE A 107 -3.08 -9.70 9.24
CA ILE A 107 -3.26 -10.66 8.14
C ILE A 107 -4.52 -11.50 8.46
N PRO A 108 -5.58 -11.43 7.63
CA PRO A 108 -6.72 -12.32 7.78
C PRO A 108 -6.28 -13.78 7.70
N ALA A 109 -6.95 -14.65 8.44
CA ALA A 109 -6.75 -16.09 8.28
C ALA A 109 -7.09 -16.50 6.83
N SER A 110 -6.30 -17.44 6.28
CA SER A 110 -6.62 -18.02 4.97
C SER A 110 -7.95 -18.76 5.01
N GLY A 111 -8.61 -18.82 3.87
CA GLY A 111 -9.91 -19.48 3.71
C GLY A 111 -11.03 -18.52 3.33
N THR A 112 -12.19 -19.07 3.11
CA THR A 112 -13.35 -18.34 2.62
C THR A 112 -14.35 -18.10 3.74
N HIS A 113 -14.80 -16.85 3.90
CA HIS A 113 -15.86 -16.52 4.82
C HIS A 113 -17.18 -17.15 4.36
N PRO A 114 -18.02 -17.73 5.26
CA PRO A 114 -19.24 -18.43 4.87
C PRO A 114 -20.29 -17.60 4.10
N SER A 115 -20.23 -16.26 4.21
CA SER A 115 -21.11 -15.36 3.46
C SER A 115 -20.56 -14.91 2.11
N ALA A 116 -19.41 -15.40 1.69
CA ALA A 116 -18.90 -15.13 0.34
C ALA A 116 -19.66 -15.97 -0.69
N ILE A 117 -19.90 -15.41 -1.86
CA ILE A 117 -20.52 -16.07 -3.00
C ILE A 117 -19.43 -16.30 -4.05
N ILE A 118 -19.09 -17.54 -4.30
CA ILE A 118 -18.02 -17.92 -5.23
C ILE A 118 -18.62 -18.86 -6.28
N ALA A 119 -18.38 -18.57 -7.55
CA ALA A 119 -18.80 -19.45 -8.64
C ALA A 119 -18.08 -20.80 -8.57
N ASP A 120 -18.76 -21.87 -8.99
CA ASP A 120 -18.26 -23.24 -8.86
C ASP A 120 -16.98 -23.50 -9.67
N ASP A 121 -16.77 -22.74 -10.74
CA ASP A 121 -15.60 -22.84 -11.64
C ASP A 121 -14.50 -21.80 -11.36
N ALA A 122 -14.64 -21.05 -10.26
CA ALA A 122 -13.56 -20.15 -9.82
C ALA A 122 -12.40 -20.92 -9.19
N GLU A 123 -11.18 -20.55 -9.54
CA GLU A 123 -9.95 -21.18 -9.07
C GLU A 123 -9.28 -20.28 -8.02
N LEU A 124 -9.21 -20.74 -6.77
CA LEU A 124 -8.51 -20.06 -5.69
C LEU A 124 -7.29 -20.89 -5.30
N ALA A 125 -6.09 -20.28 -5.40
CA ALA A 125 -4.83 -20.93 -5.05
C ALA A 125 -4.62 -21.00 -3.52
N ASP A 126 -3.53 -21.62 -3.09
CA ASP A 126 -3.20 -21.83 -1.69
C ASP A 126 -3.00 -20.49 -0.93
N GLY A 127 -3.48 -20.43 0.29
CA GLY A 127 -3.30 -19.28 1.17
C GLY A 127 -4.17 -18.06 0.84
N VAL A 128 -5.09 -18.17 -0.12
CA VAL A 128 -6.07 -17.11 -0.42
C VAL A 128 -7.01 -16.93 0.77
N SER A 129 -7.29 -15.66 1.12
CA SER A 129 -8.34 -15.30 2.07
C SER A 129 -9.45 -14.52 1.36
N VAL A 130 -10.71 -14.90 1.63
CA VAL A 130 -11.91 -14.26 1.07
C VAL A 130 -12.81 -13.78 2.19
N GLY A 131 -13.01 -12.47 2.26
CA GLY A 131 -13.78 -11.79 3.30
C GLY A 131 -15.30 -11.95 3.15
N PRO A 132 -16.06 -11.46 4.15
CA PRO A 132 -17.52 -11.57 4.13
C PRO A 132 -18.15 -10.77 2.97
N ASN A 133 -19.26 -11.30 2.44
CA ASN A 133 -20.07 -10.68 1.37
C ASN A 133 -19.28 -10.39 0.08
N THR A 134 -18.16 -11.04 -0.13
CA THR A 134 -17.40 -10.99 -1.38
C THR A 134 -18.10 -11.80 -2.45
N VAL A 135 -18.11 -11.32 -3.68
CA VAL A 135 -18.68 -12.02 -4.84
C VAL A 135 -17.56 -12.29 -5.85
N ILE A 136 -17.39 -13.56 -6.23
CA ILE A 136 -16.39 -14.01 -7.22
C ILE A 136 -17.12 -14.73 -8.33
N GLY A 137 -17.03 -14.20 -9.55
CA GLY A 137 -17.71 -14.66 -10.75
C GLY A 137 -17.08 -15.89 -11.39
N ASN A 138 -17.69 -16.32 -12.50
CA ASN A 138 -17.31 -17.54 -13.23
C ASN A 138 -15.92 -17.41 -13.85
N GLY A 139 -15.14 -18.48 -13.81
CA GLY A 139 -13.81 -18.55 -14.42
C GLY A 139 -12.78 -17.58 -13.85
N VAL A 140 -13.04 -16.98 -12.69
CA VAL A 140 -12.07 -16.11 -11.99
C VAL A 140 -10.92 -16.96 -11.46
N LYS A 141 -9.70 -16.44 -11.58
CA LYS A 141 -8.48 -17.06 -11.04
C LYS A 141 -7.83 -16.14 -10.04
N ILE A 142 -7.51 -16.65 -8.84
CA ILE A 142 -6.84 -15.89 -7.77
C ILE A 142 -5.58 -16.64 -7.34
N GLY A 143 -4.44 -15.99 -7.49
CA GLY A 143 -3.13 -16.53 -7.15
C GLY A 143 -2.87 -16.61 -5.65
N GLU A 144 -1.78 -17.32 -5.31
CA GLU A 144 -1.43 -17.66 -3.94
C GLU A 144 -1.33 -16.44 -3.00
N ARG A 145 -1.74 -16.65 -1.74
CA ARG A 145 -1.61 -15.69 -0.63
C ARG A 145 -2.30 -14.34 -0.86
N SER A 146 -3.13 -14.22 -1.89
CA SER A 146 -3.89 -13.00 -2.15
C SER A 146 -5.02 -12.84 -1.15
N ARG A 147 -5.24 -11.60 -0.73
CA ARG A 147 -6.24 -11.22 0.28
C ARG A 147 -7.35 -10.41 -0.36
N ILE A 148 -8.55 -10.98 -0.34
CA ILE A 148 -9.76 -10.37 -0.87
C ILE A 148 -10.62 -9.98 0.33
N HIS A 149 -10.72 -8.70 0.63
CA HIS A 149 -11.44 -8.21 1.80
C HIS A 149 -12.96 -8.19 1.59
N ALA A 150 -13.68 -7.73 2.63
CA ALA A 150 -15.13 -7.74 2.67
C ALA A 150 -15.81 -6.97 1.51
N GLY A 151 -16.86 -7.50 0.94
CA GLY A 151 -17.68 -6.82 -0.06
C GLY A 151 -16.99 -6.56 -1.40
N VAL A 152 -15.86 -7.15 -1.67
CA VAL A 152 -15.19 -7.07 -2.98
C VAL A 152 -16.02 -7.80 -4.03
N VAL A 153 -16.13 -7.24 -5.22
CA VAL A 153 -16.82 -7.87 -6.36
C VAL A 153 -15.81 -8.09 -7.48
N ILE A 154 -15.63 -9.34 -7.87
CA ILE A 154 -14.76 -9.74 -8.99
C ILE A 154 -15.65 -10.43 -10.03
N LEU A 155 -15.76 -9.79 -11.21
CA LEU A 155 -16.62 -10.30 -12.28
C LEU A 155 -15.89 -11.35 -13.14
N ASP A 156 -16.68 -11.99 -14.00
CA ASP A 156 -16.31 -13.20 -14.73
C ASP A 156 -14.97 -13.09 -15.47
N GLN A 157 -14.20 -14.19 -15.44
CA GLN A 157 -12.93 -14.34 -16.17
C GLN A 157 -11.84 -13.34 -15.79
N ALA A 158 -11.99 -12.57 -14.71
CA ALA A 158 -10.90 -11.75 -14.19
C ALA A 158 -9.79 -12.63 -13.61
N SER A 159 -8.56 -12.17 -13.68
CA SER A 159 -7.40 -12.89 -13.13
C SER A 159 -6.64 -12.00 -12.15
N ILE A 160 -6.35 -12.52 -10.97
CA ILE A 160 -5.57 -11.88 -9.92
C ILE A 160 -4.35 -12.74 -9.63
N GLY A 161 -3.18 -12.14 -9.64
CA GLY A 161 -1.91 -12.79 -9.35
C GLY A 161 -1.69 -13.11 -7.88
N ASN A 162 -0.44 -13.39 -7.54
CA ASN A 162 -0.02 -13.75 -6.19
C ASN A 162 0.20 -12.53 -5.29
N ASP A 163 0.03 -12.72 -3.98
CA ASP A 163 0.36 -11.72 -2.95
C ASP A 163 -0.37 -10.38 -3.13
N CYS A 164 -1.53 -10.38 -3.79
CA CYS A 164 -2.35 -9.18 -3.98
C CYS A 164 -3.19 -8.87 -2.75
N GLU A 165 -3.53 -7.59 -2.56
CA GLU A 165 -4.42 -7.15 -1.50
C GLU A 165 -5.52 -6.24 -2.05
N ILE A 166 -6.75 -6.74 -2.03
CA ILE A 166 -7.93 -6.06 -2.57
C ILE A 166 -8.82 -5.64 -1.40
N PHE A 167 -8.85 -4.35 -1.13
CA PHE A 167 -9.53 -3.77 0.02
C PHE A 167 -11.05 -3.70 -0.14
N PRO A 168 -11.79 -3.47 0.98
CA PRO A 168 -13.25 -3.59 0.98
C PRO A 168 -13.97 -2.80 -0.11
N ASN A 169 -15.00 -3.41 -0.69
CA ASN A 169 -15.89 -2.85 -1.70
C ASN A 169 -15.21 -2.44 -3.02
N ALA A 170 -13.97 -2.84 -3.28
CA ALA A 170 -13.38 -2.67 -4.60
C ALA A 170 -14.12 -3.54 -5.63
N VAL A 171 -14.22 -3.07 -6.87
CA VAL A 171 -14.86 -3.78 -7.98
C VAL A 171 -13.85 -4.02 -9.08
N ILE A 172 -13.71 -5.28 -9.48
CA ILE A 172 -12.88 -5.69 -10.63
C ILE A 172 -13.82 -6.24 -11.69
N GLN A 173 -13.90 -5.57 -12.81
CA GLN A 173 -14.76 -5.92 -13.93
C GLN A 173 -14.23 -7.14 -14.68
N ASP A 174 -15.11 -7.73 -15.49
CA ASP A 174 -14.84 -8.94 -16.26
C ASP A 174 -13.54 -8.86 -17.08
N ARG A 175 -12.82 -9.99 -17.15
CA ARG A 175 -11.59 -10.20 -17.95
C ARG A 175 -10.41 -9.29 -17.59
N CYS A 176 -10.51 -8.42 -16.57
CA CYS A 176 -9.37 -7.62 -16.13
C CYS A 176 -8.23 -8.49 -15.61
N LEU A 177 -6.99 -8.04 -15.86
CA LEU A 177 -5.78 -8.76 -15.46
C LEU A 177 -5.04 -7.96 -14.40
N ILE A 178 -4.96 -8.52 -13.21
CA ILE A 178 -4.22 -7.96 -12.08
C ILE A 178 -3.02 -8.87 -11.84
N MET A 179 -1.80 -8.34 -11.98
CA MET A 179 -0.57 -9.13 -11.81
C MET A 179 -0.22 -9.30 -10.33
N ASN A 180 1.04 -9.53 -9.99
CA ASN A 180 1.42 -9.90 -8.63
C ASN A 180 1.66 -8.67 -7.73
N ARG A 181 1.43 -8.82 -6.41
CA ARG A 181 1.70 -7.82 -5.36
C ARG A 181 1.00 -6.49 -5.60
N VAL A 182 -0.15 -6.53 -6.27
CA VAL A 182 -0.98 -5.36 -6.52
C VAL A 182 -1.82 -5.05 -5.29
N ILE A 183 -1.90 -3.78 -4.94
CA ILE A 183 -2.76 -3.28 -3.86
C ILE A 183 -3.87 -2.43 -4.49
N ILE A 184 -5.13 -2.77 -4.22
CA ILE A 184 -6.29 -2.00 -4.67
C ILE A 184 -7.06 -1.56 -3.44
N GLN A 185 -7.09 -0.25 -3.20
CA GLN A 185 -7.74 0.34 -2.03
C GLN A 185 -9.26 0.33 -2.14
N SER A 186 -9.92 0.59 -1.01
CA SER A 186 -11.37 0.52 -0.86
C SER A 186 -12.13 1.37 -1.89
N ASN A 187 -13.23 0.82 -2.39
CA ASN A 187 -14.13 1.46 -3.36
C ASN A 187 -13.49 1.81 -4.72
N ALA A 188 -12.29 1.32 -5.03
CA ALA A 188 -11.73 1.49 -6.37
C ALA A 188 -12.48 0.61 -7.38
N VAL A 189 -12.63 1.10 -8.61
CA VAL A 189 -13.31 0.38 -9.71
C VAL A 189 -12.35 0.19 -10.87
N ILE A 190 -12.05 -1.06 -11.19
CA ILE A 190 -11.12 -1.44 -12.23
C ILE A 190 -11.90 -2.03 -13.42
N GLY A 191 -11.85 -1.36 -14.57
CA GLY A 191 -12.41 -1.86 -15.82
C GLY A 191 -13.83 -1.38 -16.12
N ALA A 192 -14.30 -0.29 -15.52
CA ALA A 192 -15.55 0.36 -15.94
C ALA A 192 -15.50 0.77 -17.42
N ASP A 193 -16.67 0.91 -18.04
CA ASP A 193 -16.74 1.37 -19.42
C ASP A 193 -16.19 2.80 -19.56
N GLY A 194 -15.29 3.01 -20.51
CA GLY A 194 -14.81 4.33 -20.89
C GLY A 194 -15.90 5.21 -21.52
N HIS A 195 -15.68 6.52 -21.51
CA HIS A 195 -16.60 7.49 -22.08
C HIS A 195 -16.53 7.45 -23.61
N GLY A 196 -17.31 6.59 -24.23
CA GLY A 196 -17.38 6.44 -25.69
C GLY A 196 -18.80 6.59 -26.22
N TYR A 197 -19.06 7.67 -26.95
CA TYR A 197 -20.35 7.95 -27.58
C TYR A 197 -20.17 8.54 -28.98
N TYR A 198 -21.15 8.36 -29.86
CA TYR A 198 -21.28 9.08 -31.12
C TYR A 198 -22.68 9.67 -31.24
N GLN A 199 -22.78 10.78 -31.90
CA GLN A 199 -24.06 11.46 -32.07
C GLN A 199 -24.70 11.08 -33.41
N ARG A 200 -25.97 10.71 -33.38
CA ARG A 200 -26.78 10.51 -34.56
C ARG A 200 -28.18 11.07 -34.32
N GLU A 201 -28.65 11.93 -35.24
CA GLU A 201 -29.99 12.54 -35.17
C GLU A 201 -30.26 13.22 -33.81
N GLY A 202 -29.26 13.89 -33.23
CA GLY A 202 -29.36 14.56 -31.93
C GLY A 202 -29.30 13.64 -30.71
N ILE A 203 -29.16 12.33 -30.91
CA ILE A 203 -29.09 11.32 -29.83
C ILE A 203 -27.65 10.83 -29.64
N ASN A 204 -27.19 10.78 -28.40
CA ASN A 204 -25.89 10.20 -28.05
C ASN A 204 -26.04 8.68 -27.90
N LEU A 205 -25.41 7.94 -28.78
CA LEU A 205 -25.42 6.48 -28.81
C LEU A 205 -24.11 5.96 -28.22
N LYS A 206 -24.22 5.00 -27.28
CA LYS A 206 -23.06 4.40 -26.61
C LYS A 206 -22.25 3.53 -27.57
N ILE A 207 -20.92 3.71 -27.53
CA ILE A 207 -19.97 2.83 -28.20
C ILE A 207 -19.56 1.74 -27.18
N PRO A 208 -19.78 0.45 -27.48
CA PRO A 208 -19.37 -0.63 -26.58
C PRO A 208 -17.87 -0.58 -26.28
N GLN A 209 -17.53 -0.81 -25.03
CA GLN A 209 -16.16 -0.89 -24.53
C GLN A 209 -15.86 -2.37 -24.25
N ILE A 210 -15.12 -3.03 -25.15
CA ILE A 210 -14.89 -4.48 -25.09
C ILE A 210 -13.46 -4.88 -24.68
N GLY A 211 -12.60 -3.88 -24.49
CA GLY A 211 -11.24 -4.09 -23.99
C GLY A 211 -11.20 -4.36 -22.50
N ILE A 212 -10.01 -4.38 -21.95
CA ILE A 212 -9.74 -4.73 -20.54
C ILE A 212 -8.85 -3.70 -19.87
N VAL A 213 -8.67 -3.84 -18.54
CA VAL A 213 -7.59 -3.21 -17.78
C VAL A 213 -6.55 -4.24 -17.43
N VAL A 214 -5.28 -3.84 -17.48
CA VAL A 214 -4.13 -4.59 -16.98
C VAL A 214 -3.42 -3.75 -15.92
N LEU A 215 -3.32 -4.27 -14.70
CA LEU A 215 -2.44 -3.74 -13.67
C LEU A 215 -1.22 -4.64 -13.57
N GLU A 216 -0.04 -4.08 -13.83
CA GLU A 216 1.21 -4.84 -13.76
C GLU A 216 1.67 -5.04 -12.30
N ASP A 217 2.78 -5.78 -12.11
CA ASP A 217 3.33 -6.08 -10.78
C ASP A 217 3.59 -4.82 -9.95
N ASP A 218 3.39 -4.92 -8.63
CA ASP A 218 3.72 -3.88 -7.65
C ASP A 218 2.94 -2.56 -7.82
N VAL A 219 1.84 -2.56 -8.56
CA VAL A 219 0.95 -1.40 -8.73
C VAL A 219 0.13 -1.17 -7.46
N GLU A 220 -0.05 0.09 -7.08
CA GLU A 220 -0.99 0.46 -6.01
C GLU A 220 -2.03 1.45 -6.54
N ILE A 221 -3.30 1.17 -6.26
CA ILE A 221 -4.45 1.98 -6.66
C ILE A 221 -5.14 2.52 -5.41
N GLY A 222 -5.24 3.85 -5.33
CA GLY A 222 -5.84 4.56 -4.21
C GLY A 222 -7.36 4.41 -4.12
N ALA A 223 -7.90 4.76 -2.95
CA ALA A 223 -9.33 4.59 -2.64
C ALA A 223 -10.22 5.43 -3.55
N GLY A 224 -11.33 4.84 -4.02
CA GLY A 224 -12.29 5.51 -4.89
C GLY A 224 -11.76 5.86 -6.29
N THR A 225 -10.57 5.39 -6.66
CA THR A 225 -10.01 5.57 -8.01
C THR A 225 -10.76 4.70 -9.02
N THR A 226 -10.98 5.25 -10.22
CA THR A 226 -11.62 4.54 -11.33
C THR A 226 -10.67 4.43 -12.52
N ILE A 227 -10.55 3.21 -13.07
CA ILE A 227 -9.71 2.95 -14.25
C ILE A 227 -10.60 2.32 -15.32
N ASP A 228 -10.80 3.08 -16.41
CA ASP A 228 -11.68 2.65 -17.49
C ASP A 228 -11.01 1.59 -18.37
N ARG A 229 -11.80 0.61 -18.81
CA ARG A 229 -11.36 -0.35 -19.83
C ARG A 229 -11.16 0.32 -21.18
N ALA A 230 -10.26 -0.22 -21.97
CA ALA A 230 -10.08 0.25 -23.34
C ALA A 230 -11.31 -0.08 -24.21
N ARG A 231 -11.46 0.67 -25.29
CA ARG A 231 -12.49 0.38 -26.28
C ARG A 231 -12.33 -1.00 -26.92
N PHE A 232 -11.13 -1.41 -27.30
CA PHE A 232 -10.88 -2.68 -28.00
C PHE A 232 -9.73 -3.49 -27.39
N THR A 233 -8.68 -2.86 -26.91
CA THR A 233 -7.45 -3.52 -26.46
C THR A 233 -7.35 -3.51 -24.94
N ARG A 234 -6.45 -2.68 -24.41
CA ARG A 234 -6.23 -2.58 -22.96
C ARG A 234 -5.87 -1.17 -22.54
N THR A 235 -6.29 -0.80 -21.34
CA THR A 235 -5.72 0.27 -20.53
C THR A 235 -4.68 -0.39 -19.63
N VAL A 236 -3.48 0.18 -19.52
CA VAL A 236 -2.36 -0.45 -18.81
C VAL A 236 -1.83 0.48 -17.74
N ILE A 237 -1.73 -0.01 -16.51
CA ILE A 237 -0.97 0.62 -15.44
C ILE A 237 0.30 -0.19 -15.26
N GLY A 238 1.44 0.40 -15.64
CA GLY A 238 2.73 -0.26 -15.65
C GLY A 238 3.29 -0.52 -14.26
N ARG A 239 4.26 -1.43 -14.22
CA ARG A 239 4.87 -1.94 -12.99
C ARG A 239 5.30 -0.84 -12.02
N GLY A 240 4.92 -1.00 -10.75
CA GLY A 240 5.35 -0.14 -9.66
C GLY A 240 4.65 1.22 -9.62
N SER A 241 3.73 1.54 -10.53
CA SER A 241 2.96 2.78 -10.51
C SER A 241 2.15 2.90 -9.23
N LYS A 242 2.09 4.11 -8.69
CA LYS A 242 1.31 4.45 -7.49
C LYS A 242 0.29 5.52 -7.87
N ILE A 243 -0.97 5.14 -7.94
CA ILE A 243 -2.09 6.02 -8.28
C ILE A 243 -2.77 6.42 -6.97
N ASP A 244 -2.91 7.72 -6.75
CA ASP A 244 -3.50 8.25 -5.53
C ASP A 244 -5.03 8.04 -5.48
N ASN A 245 -5.65 8.44 -4.37
CA ASN A 245 -7.08 8.35 -4.15
C ASN A 245 -7.85 9.24 -5.14
N GLN A 246 -9.06 8.81 -5.53
CA GLN A 246 -10.00 9.57 -6.35
C GLN A 246 -9.44 10.03 -7.71
N VAL A 247 -8.49 9.30 -8.25
CA VAL A 247 -7.99 9.52 -9.62
C VAL A 247 -8.90 8.83 -10.63
N GLN A 248 -9.15 9.48 -11.77
CA GLN A 248 -9.82 8.87 -12.91
C GLN A 248 -8.81 8.66 -14.04
N VAL A 249 -8.61 7.41 -14.45
CA VAL A 249 -7.79 7.02 -15.60
C VAL A 249 -8.72 6.66 -16.75
N ALA A 250 -8.66 7.43 -17.83
CA ALA A 250 -9.50 7.22 -19.00
C ALA A 250 -9.12 5.95 -19.80
N HIS A 251 -10.01 5.53 -20.69
CA HIS A 251 -9.82 4.37 -21.54
C HIS A 251 -8.60 4.50 -22.48
N ASN A 252 -7.94 3.38 -22.78
CA ASN A 252 -6.79 3.31 -23.70
C ASN A 252 -5.51 4.06 -23.22
N VAL A 253 -5.45 4.45 -21.96
CA VAL A 253 -4.25 5.06 -21.34
C VAL A 253 -3.21 3.99 -21.02
N THR A 254 -1.94 4.35 -21.13
CA THR A 254 -0.80 3.57 -20.60
C THR A 254 0.03 4.49 -19.71
N ILE A 255 0.23 4.09 -18.46
CA ILE A 255 1.02 4.79 -17.44
C ILE A 255 2.26 3.96 -17.16
#